data_276570ebe74f0d5f884d8745567c1486
#
_entry.id   276570ebe74f0d5f884d8745567c1486
#
_cell.length_a   1.000
_cell.length_b   1.000
_cell.length_c   1.000
_cell.angle_alpha   90.00
_cell.angle_beta   90.00
_cell.angle_gamma   90.00
#
_symmetry.space_group_name_H-M   'P 1'
#
loop_
_entity.id
_entity.type
_entity.pdbx_description
1 polymer ?
#
loop_
_entity_poly.entity_id
_entity_poly.type
_entity_poly.pdbx_seq_one_letter_code
_entity_poly.pdbx_strand_id
1 'polypeptide(L)'
;MPLRDQSVTDWQSALDALLALPEIDGPVGYSGGVIAVGTRLAVVEPRIRAAVLFAGSFVPRATLGEAPRVTIPLHVLLQWDDEGNDRQAALALFDAFGSQEKTLHANMGGHTGVPQFAGAAANDFFIRHLA
;
A
#
# COMPACT_ATOMS: atom_id res chain seq x y z
N MET A 1 1.44 -12.59 -19.17
CA MET A 1 0.88 -11.72 -18.12
C MET A 1 1.99 -10.89 -17.49
N PRO A 2 1.83 -9.57 -17.40
CA PRO A 2 2.82 -8.75 -16.70
C PRO A 2 3.03 -9.22 -15.26
N LEU A 3 4.26 -9.04 -14.75
CA LEU A 3 4.61 -9.47 -13.40
C LEU A 3 3.69 -8.86 -12.33
N ARG A 4 3.34 -7.58 -12.50
CA ARG A 4 2.41 -6.91 -11.59
C ARG A 4 1.07 -7.64 -11.51
N ASP A 5 0.50 -7.98 -12.66
CA ASP A 5 -0.82 -8.63 -12.72
C ASP A 5 -0.75 -10.04 -12.15
N GLN A 6 0.36 -10.75 -12.36
CA GLN A 6 0.56 -12.05 -11.74
C GLN A 6 0.61 -11.94 -10.22
N SER A 7 1.32 -10.94 -9.70
CA SER A 7 1.38 -10.70 -8.26
C SER A 7 0.01 -10.39 -7.68
N VAL A 8 -0.79 -9.59 -8.36
CA VAL A 8 -2.17 -9.27 -7.92
C VAL A 8 -3.02 -10.53 -7.87
N THR A 9 -2.95 -11.37 -8.91
CA THR A 9 -3.68 -12.65 -8.94
C THR A 9 -3.26 -13.56 -7.79
N ASP A 10 -1.95 -13.63 -7.52
CA ASP A 10 -1.43 -14.45 -6.42
C ASP A 10 -1.94 -13.94 -5.06
N TRP A 11 -1.96 -12.62 -4.85
CA TRP A 11 -2.50 -12.03 -3.64
C TRP A 11 -4.00 -12.34 -3.48
N GLN A 12 -4.76 -12.25 -4.57
CA GLN A 12 -6.20 -12.56 -4.53
C GLN A 12 -6.45 -14.03 -4.21
N SER A 13 -5.64 -14.93 -4.75
CA SER A 13 -5.73 -16.36 -4.45
C SER A 13 -5.39 -16.65 -2.99
N ALA A 14 -4.37 -15.99 -2.45
CA ALA A 14 -4.01 -16.11 -1.04
C ALA A 14 -5.15 -15.62 -0.15
N LEU A 15 -5.79 -14.52 -0.52
CA LEU A 15 -6.91 -13.97 0.23
C LEU A 15 -8.12 -14.91 0.21
N ASP A 16 -8.41 -15.53 -0.94
CA ASP A 16 -9.45 -16.53 -1.05
C ASP A 16 -9.23 -17.68 -0.06
N ALA A 17 -7.99 -18.18 0.01
CA ALA A 17 -7.63 -19.27 0.91
C ALA A 17 -7.75 -18.87 2.38
N LEU A 18 -7.29 -17.67 2.73
CA LEU A 18 -7.38 -17.17 4.10
C LEU A 18 -8.82 -17.00 4.56
N LEU A 19 -9.65 -16.39 3.73
CA LEU A 19 -11.04 -16.11 4.09
C LEU A 19 -11.93 -17.35 4.06
N ALA A 20 -11.43 -18.45 3.52
CA ALA A 20 -12.11 -19.75 3.63
C ALA A 20 -11.94 -20.40 5.00
N LEU A 21 -10.99 -19.92 5.82
CA LEU A 21 -10.75 -20.44 7.17
C LEU A 21 -11.81 -19.89 8.13
N PRO A 22 -12.48 -20.74 8.93
CA PRO A 22 -13.57 -20.27 9.79
C PRO A 22 -13.12 -19.34 10.92
N GLU A 23 -11.85 -19.41 11.32
CA GLU A 23 -11.30 -18.55 12.37
C GLU A 23 -10.89 -17.15 11.86
N ILE A 24 -10.85 -16.94 10.54
CA ILE A 24 -10.53 -15.65 9.95
C ILE A 24 -11.83 -14.95 9.56
N ASP A 25 -12.07 -13.81 10.19
CA ASP A 25 -13.32 -13.07 10.01
C ASP A 25 -13.01 -11.56 10.02
N GLY A 26 -13.86 -10.82 9.33
CA GLY A 26 -13.82 -9.37 9.35
C GLY A 26 -13.04 -8.73 8.22
N PRO A 27 -12.84 -7.40 8.30
CA PRO A 27 -12.17 -6.66 7.24
C PRO A 27 -10.69 -6.97 7.15
N VAL A 28 -10.15 -6.83 5.94
CA VAL A 28 -8.76 -7.15 5.62
C VAL A 28 -8.04 -5.86 5.24
N GLY A 29 -6.81 -5.71 5.75
CA GLY A 29 -5.88 -4.67 5.35
C GLY A 29 -4.73 -5.25 4.56
N TYR A 30 -4.09 -4.40 3.74
CA TYR A 30 -2.91 -4.77 2.95
C TYR A 30 -1.71 -3.95 3.42
N SER A 31 -0.56 -4.60 3.53
CA SER A 31 0.71 -3.93 3.74
C SER A 31 1.73 -4.55 2.78
N GLY A 32 2.41 -3.73 2.00
CA GLY A 32 3.34 -4.25 1.02
C GLY A 32 4.38 -3.26 0.55
N GLY A 33 5.49 -3.81 0.04
CA GLY A 33 6.66 -3.04 -0.37
C GLY A 33 6.72 -2.68 -1.84
N VAL A 34 5.84 -3.21 -2.68
CA VAL A 34 5.81 -2.89 -4.11
C VAL A 34 4.56 -2.06 -4.39
N ILE A 35 4.76 -0.75 -4.57
CA ILE A 35 3.64 0.18 -4.62
C ILE A 35 2.72 -0.05 -5.82
N ALA A 36 3.26 -0.53 -6.95
CA ALA A 36 2.44 -0.84 -8.12
C ALA A 36 1.45 -1.97 -7.85
N VAL A 37 1.87 -2.98 -7.08
CA VAL A 37 1.00 -4.09 -6.70
C VAL A 37 -0.07 -3.61 -5.70
N GLY A 38 0.36 -2.89 -4.67
CA GLY A 38 -0.57 -2.38 -3.65
C GLY A 38 -1.62 -1.45 -4.23
N THR A 39 -1.22 -0.55 -5.13
CA THR A 39 -2.15 0.36 -5.80
C THR A 39 -3.18 -0.41 -6.61
N ARG A 40 -2.73 -1.38 -7.40
CA ARG A 40 -3.65 -2.19 -8.21
C ARG A 40 -4.61 -3.00 -7.35
N LEU A 41 -4.12 -3.63 -6.29
CA LEU A 41 -4.98 -4.36 -5.35
C LEU A 41 -6.03 -3.45 -4.72
N ALA A 42 -5.65 -2.23 -4.34
CA ALA A 42 -6.59 -1.28 -3.76
C ALA A 42 -7.71 -0.89 -4.74
N VAL A 43 -7.45 -0.97 -6.05
CA VAL A 43 -8.46 -0.68 -7.08
C VAL A 43 -9.36 -1.89 -7.34
N VAL A 44 -8.79 -3.09 -7.43
CA VAL A 44 -9.52 -4.26 -7.96
C VAL A 44 -10.00 -5.22 -6.90
N GLU A 45 -9.56 -5.09 -5.64
CA GLU A 45 -9.89 -6.04 -4.58
C GLU A 45 -10.71 -5.35 -3.49
N PRO A 46 -12.05 -5.39 -3.54
CA PRO A 46 -12.90 -4.69 -2.58
C PRO A 46 -12.84 -5.26 -1.16
N ARG A 47 -12.30 -6.45 -0.97
CA ARG A 47 -12.13 -7.04 0.37
C ARG A 47 -11.05 -6.34 1.17
N ILE A 48 -10.11 -5.65 0.48
CA ILE A 48 -9.08 -4.84 1.15
C ILE A 48 -9.69 -3.47 1.48
N ARG A 49 -9.79 -3.17 2.78
CA ARG A 49 -10.49 -1.99 3.28
C ARG A 49 -9.56 -0.86 3.71
N ALA A 50 -8.29 -1.13 3.86
CA ALA A 50 -7.27 -0.14 4.22
C ALA A 50 -5.91 -0.66 3.78
N ALA A 51 -4.97 0.23 3.46
CA ALA A 51 -3.65 -0.20 3.01
C ALA A 51 -2.54 0.68 3.57
N VAL A 52 -1.46 0.02 3.96
CA VAL A 52 -0.17 0.64 4.26
C VAL A 52 0.74 0.35 3.08
N LEU A 53 1.20 1.39 2.41
CA LEU A 53 2.02 1.27 1.21
C LEU A 53 3.40 1.84 1.46
N PHE A 54 4.44 1.11 1.05
CA PHE A 54 5.81 1.58 1.13
C PHE A 54 6.21 2.16 -0.24
N ALA A 55 6.46 3.47 -0.28
CA ALA A 55 6.81 4.19 -1.51
C ALA A 55 8.32 4.15 -1.74
N GLY A 56 8.85 2.95 -2.00
CA GLY A 56 10.29 2.74 -2.17
C GLY A 56 10.67 2.07 -3.48
N SER A 57 9.74 1.94 -4.41
CA SER A 57 9.99 1.30 -5.70
C SER A 57 9.57 2.20 -6.85
N PHE A 58 9.97 1.80 -8.06
CA PHE A 58 9.62 2.53 -9.28
C PHE A 58 8.09 2.67 -9.42
N VAL A 59 7.64 3.84 -9.85
CA VAL A 59 6.23 4.13 -10.09
C VAL A 59 5.96 4.07 -11.59
N PRO A 60 5.35 2.99 -12.10
CA PRO A 60 4.97 2.92 -13.51
C PRO A 60 3.90 3.96 -13.85
N ARG A 61 3.90 4.40 -15.11
CA ARG A 61 2.89 5.35 -15.58
C ARG A 61 1.47 4.81 -15.37
N ALA A 62 1.25 3.51 -15.58
CA ALA A 62 -0.06 2.89 -15.37
C ALA A 62 -0.50 2.98 -13.90
N THR A 63 0.43 2.86 -12.96
CA THR A 63 0.13 2.99 -11.54
C THR A 63 -0.31 4.41 -11.21
N LEU A 64 0.39 5.40 -11.74
CA LEU A 64 0.00 6.81 -11.55
C LEU A 64 -1.41 7.06 -12.12
N GLY A 65 -1.73 6.46 -13.28
CA GLY A 65 -3.04 6.59 -13.89
C GLY A 65 -4.16 5.90 -13.11
N GLU A 66 -3.85 4.85 -12.36
CA GLU A 66 -4.82 4.14 -11.51
C GLU A 66 -5.07 4.83 -10.18
N ALA A 67 -4.11 5.58 -9.68
CA ALA A 67 -4.14 6.14 -8.34
C ALA A 67 -5.43 6.91 -8.00
N PRO A 68 -6.01 7.73 -8.89
CA PRO A 68 -7.27 8.40 -8.58
C PRO A 68 -8.44 7.48 -8.29
N ARG A 69 -8.36 6.22 -8.69
CA ARG A 69 -9.42 5.22 -8.45
C ARG A 69 -9.29 4.54 -7.10
N VAL A 70 -8.19 4.74 -6.40
CA VAL A 70 -8.01 4.24 -5.03
C VAL A 70 -8.81 5.15 -4.10
N THR A 71 -9.73 4.60 -3.33
CA THR A 71 -10.59 5.38 -2.45
C THR A 71 -10.58 4.89 -0.99
N ILE A 72 -9.91 3.78 -0.71
CA ILE A 72 -9.78 3.27 0.66
C ILE A 72 -8.78 4.12 1.46
N PRO A 73 -8.86 4.10 2.80
CA PRO A 73 -7.86 4.78 3.63
C PRO A 73 -6.44 4.28 3.35
N LEU A 74 -5.50 5.21 3.26
CA LEU A 74 -4.10 4.92 2.96
C LEU A 74 -3.17 5.53 4.00
N HIS A 75 -2.14 4.74 4.35
CA HIS A 75 -1.00 5.18 5.15
C HIS A 75 0.25 4.88 4.32
N VAL A 76 0.92 5.91 3.84
CA VAL A 76 2.06 5.77 2.92
C VAL A 76 3.35 6.09 3.65
N LEU A 77 4.31 5.17 3.58
CA LEU A 77 5.64 5.33 4.16
C LEU A 77 6.62 5.71 3.06
N LEU A 78 7.37 6.79 3.28
CA LEU A 78 8.39 7.27 2.36
C LEU A 78 9.68 7.48 3.14
N GLN A 79 10.74 6.76 2.76
CA GLN A 79 12.07 7.02 3.30
C GLN A 79 12.67 8.18 2.50
N TRP A 80 12.76 9.34 3.13
CA TRP A 80 13.07 10.60 2.47
C TRP A 80 14.47 10.62 1.84
N ASP A 81 15.42 9.96 2.49
CA ASP A 81 16.82 9.87 2.06
C ASP A 81 17.16 8.58 1.34
N ASP A 82 16.16 7.88 0.81
CA ASP A 82 16.39 6.67 0.01
C ASP A 82 16.93 7.07 -1.37
N GLU A 83 18.23 6.88 -1.58
CA GLU A 83 18.92 7.30 -2.81
C GLU A 83 18.47 6.51 -4.04
N GLY A 84 17.97 5.28 -3.85
CA GLY A 84 17.47 4.44 -4.93
C GLY A 84 16.05 4.74 -5.35
N ASN A 85 15.40 5.69 -4.70
CA ASN A 85 13.99 5.98 -4.92
C ASN A 85 13.82 7.38 -5.52
N ASP A 86 12.96 7.47 -6.54
CA ASP A 86 12.55 8.77 -7.08
C ASP A 86 11.49 9.39 -6.17
N ARG A 87 11.93 10.24 -5.27
CA ARG A 87 11.07 10.89 -4.29
C ARG A 87 9.98 11.72 -4.95
N GLN A 88 10.29 12.41 -6.03
CA GLN A 88 9.29 13.23 -6.71
C GLN A 88 8.18 12.37 -7.33
N ALA A 89 8.53 11.22 -7.87
CA ALA A 89 7.53 10.28 -8.38
C ALA A 89 6.65 9.74 -7.26
N ALA A 90 7.22 9.44 -6.10
CA ALA A 90 6.47 8.99 -4.93
C ALA A 90 5.49 10.06 -4.44
N LEU A 91 5.92 11.31 -4.39
CA LEU A 91 5.07 12.43 -3.98
C LEU A 91 3.94 12.68 -4.98
N ALA A 92 4.23 12.59 -6.28
CA ALA A 92 3.22 12.72 -7.32
C ALA A 92 2.17 11.61 -7.22
N LEU A 93 2.60 10.39 -6.93
CA LEU A 93 1.68 9.27 -6.75
C LEU A 93 0.79 9.48 -5.53
N PHE A 94 1.39 9.89 -4.40
CA PHE A 94 0.61 10.18 -3.19
C PHE A 94 -0.45 11.25 -3.47
N ASP A 95 -0.06 12.30 -4.17
CA ASP A 95 -0.99 13.37 -4.51
C ASP A 95 -2.14 12.88 -5.39
N ALA A 96 -1.87 11.91 -6.28
CA ALA A 96 -2.85 11.38 -7.22
C ALA A 96 -3.87 10.43 -6.58
N PHE A 97 -3.55 9.77 -5.45
CA PHE A 97 -4.50 8.87 -4.80
C PHE A 97 -5.82 9.57 -4.50
N GLY A 98 -6.93 8.93 -4.89
CA GLY A 98 -8.28 9.49 -4.71
C GLY A 98 -8.86 9.35 -3.30
N SER A 99 -8.14 8.72 -2.38
CA SER A 99 -8.60 8.51 -1.01
C SER A 99 -8.83 9.83 -0.29
N GLN A 100 -9.95 9.95 0.42
CA GLN A 100 -10.23 11.12 1.26
C GLN A 100 -9.36 11.12 2.52
N GLU A 101 -9.06 9.94 3.04
CA GLU A 101 -8.14 9.79 4.14
C GLU A 101 -6.86 9.14 3.65
N LYS A 102 -5.81 9.92 3.53
CA LYS A 102 -4.47 9.46 3.17
C LYS A 102 -3.44 10.25 3.93
N THR A 103 -2.46 9.54 4.49
CA THR A 103 -1.36 10.16 5.24
C THR A 103 -0.03 9.71 4.67
N LEU A 104 0.94 10.61 4.63
CA LEU A 104 2.29 10.34 4.20
C LEU A 104 3.22 10.54 5.38
N HIS A 105 3.97 9.51 5.73
CA HIS A 105 4.99 9.56 6.77
C HIS A 105 6.36 9.48 6.13
N ALA A 106 7.07 10.61 6.10
CA ALA A 106 8.42 10.70 5.56
C ALA A 106 9.41 10.57 6.69
N ASN A 107 10.27 9.57 6.61
CA ASN A 107 11.28 9.30 7.63
C ASN A 107 12.67 9.22 7.00
N MET A 108 13.70 9.47 7.81
CA MET A 108 15.09 9.24 7.43
C MET A 108 15.48 7.81 7.79
N GLY A 109 16.56 7.30 7.20
CA GLY A 109 17.05 5.95 7.50
C GLY A 109 17.42 5.13 6.28
N GLY A 110 17.24 5.66 5.07
CA GLY A 110 17.51 4.95 3.84
C GLY A 110 16.47 3.89 3.55
N HIS A 111 16.68 3.11 2.49
CA HIS A 111 15.70 2.15 1.97
C HIS A 111 15.29 1.10 3.02
N THR A 112 16.22 0.60 3.80
CA THR A 112 15.98 -0.50 4.75
C THR A 112 15.91 -0.05 6.20
N GLY A 113 16.07 1.24 6.47
CA GLY A 113 16.14 1.77 7.83
C GLY A 113 14.85 2.42 8.31
N VAL A 114 13.71 1.81 8.03
CA VAL A 114 12.42 2.32 8.51
C VAL A 114 12.44 2.35 10.05
N PRO A 115 12.17 3.51 10.68
CA PRO A 115 12.20 3.61 12.14
C PRO A 115 11.17 2.68 12.78
N GLN A 116 11.51 2.17 13.96
CA GLN A 116 10.62 1.26 14.68
C GLN A 116 9.26 1.89 14.99
N PHE A 117 9.23 3.18 15.30
CA PHE A 117 7.97 3.87 15.59
C PHE A 117 7.02 3.92 14.38
N ALA A 118 7.56 3.80 13.15
CA ALA A 118 6.73 3.78 11.94
C ALA A 118 5.87 2.51 11.89
N GLY A 119 6.37 1.39 12.40
CA GLY A 119 5.59 0.16 12.53
C GLY A 119 4.43 0.32 13.50
N ALA A 120 4.65 1.00 14.62
CA ALA A 120 3.59 1.27 15.57
C ALA A 120 2.50 2.18 14.96
N ALA A 121 2.91 3.19 14.21
CA ALA A 121 1.96 4.08 13.53
C ALA A 121 1.12 3.33 12.49
N ALA A 122 1.72 2.41 11.73
CA ALA A 122 1.01 1.58 10.77
C ALA A 122 0.01 0.65 11.47
N ASN A 123 0.41 0.08 12.62
CA ASN A 123 -0.47 -0.77 13.40
C ASN A 123 -1.68 0.02 13.92
N ASP A 124 -1.47 1.21 14.45
CA ASP A 124 -2.55 2.09 14.92
C ASP A 124 -3.50 2.45 13.79
N PHE A 125 -2.97 2.68 12.60
CA PHE A 125 -3.78 2.94 11.41
C PHE A 125 -4.71 1.75 11.11
N PHE A 126 -4.19 0.52 11.12
CA PHE A 126 -5.02 -0.66 10.89
C PHE A 126 -6.07 -0.86 11.98
N ILE A 127 -5.71 -0.64 13.24
CA ILE A 127 -6.68 -0.74 14.34
C ILE A 127 -7.82 0.24 14.11
N ARG A 128 -7.52 1.48 13.72
CA ARG A 128 -8.53 2.50 13.51
C ARG A 128 -9.48 2.16 12.35
N HIS A 129 -8.98 1.51 11.29
CA HIS A 129 -9.76 1.29 10.08
C HIS A 129 -10.31 -0.12 9.91
N LEU A 130 -9.82 -1.10 10.67
CA LEU A 130 -10.23 -2.49 10.54
C LEU A 130 -10.94 -3.03 11.77
N ALA A 131 -11.02 -2.23 12.81
CA ALA A 131 -11.71 -2.66 14.04
C ALA A 131 -13.23 -2.62 13.88
#